data_cc72709de7d418ff4cf523be964f4b44
#
_entry.id   cc72709de7d418ff4cf523be964f4b44
#
_cell.length_a   1.000
_cell.length_b   1.000
_cell.length_c   1.000
_cell.angle_alpha   90.00
_cell.angle_beta   90.00
_cell.angle_gamma   90.00
#
_symmetry.space_group_name_H-M   'P 1'
#
loop_
_entity.id
_entity.type
_entity.pdbx_description
1 polymer ?
#
loop_
_entity_poly.entity_id
_entity_poly.type
_entity_poly.pdbx_seq_one_letter_code
_entity_poly.pdbx_strand_id
1 'polypeptide(L)'
;MSNNNTGNTQNATRKPVVLMSMGAQERKGHDYQVMTNKYIRPLVEISGCVPLLAPTCFGTDDLEQYLSMVDGVYLTGAGSNIDPTLYGQENLTPSKAQEQDRDNFDLPLIHAALAKGLP
;
A
#
# COMPACT_ATOMS: atom_id res chain seq x y z
N MET A 1 -6.50 -21.70 -27.11
CA MET A 1 -6.66 -21.28 -26.79
C MET A 1 -7.03 -20.76 -26.69
N SER A 2 -6.96 -20.84 -26.69
CA SER A 2 -7.33 -20.34 -26.57
C SER A 2 -7.60 -19.55 -26.30
N ASN A 3 -7.74 -19.33 -26.55
CA ASN A 3 -8.11 -18.56 -26.33
C ASN A 3 -8.54 -17.82 -26.35
N ASN A 4 -8.66 -17.78 -26.56
CA ASN A 4 -9.12 -16.93 -26.73
C ASN A 4 -9.93 -16.16 -26.68
N ASN A 5 -10.03 -15.96 -27.23
CA ASN A 5 -10.81 -14.96 -27.34
C ASN A 5 -11.29 -14.32 -26.20
N THR A 6 -11.03 -14.46 -25.64
CA THR A 6 -11.19 -14.21 -24.28
C THR A 6 -10.72 -12.84 -23.82
N GLY A 7 -9.97 -12.08 -24.58
CA GLY A 7 -9.44 -10.81 -24.17
C GLY A 7 -10.49 -9.81 -23.73
N ASN A 8 -11.53 -9.62 -24.51
CA ASN A 8 -12.57 -8.67 -24.15
C ASN A 8 -13.35 -9.12 -22.92
N THR A 9 -13.62 -10.41 -22.83
CA THR A 9 -14.32 -10.95 -21.67
C THR A 9 -13.49 -10.76 -20.41
N GLN A 10 -12.19 -10.97 -20.50
CA GLN A 10 -11.31 -10.77 -19.37
C GLN A 10 -11.29 -9.33 -18.93
N ASN A 11 -11.28 -8.38 -19.85
CA ASN A 11 -11.29 -6.97 -19.49
C ASN A 11 -12.59 -6.59 -18.79
N ALA A 12 -13.72 -7.14 -19.26
CA ALA A 12 -15.02 -6.85 -18.67
C ALA A 12 -15.15 -7.41 -17.24
N THR A 13 -14.44 -8.51 -16.96
CA THR A 13 -14.52 -9.17 -15.67
C THR A 13 -13.31 -8.93 -14.80
N ARG A 14 -12.34 -8.16 -15.27
CA ARG A 14 -11.13 -7.89 -14.53
C ARG A 14 -11.45 -7.09 -13.27
N LYS A 15 -10.97 -7.59 -12.14
CA LYS A 15 -11.14 -6.90 -10.87
C LYS A 15 -10.10 -5.78 -10.75
N PRO A 16 -10.46 -4.68 -10.06
CA PRO A 16 -9.48 -3.64 -9.78
C PRO A 16 -8.34 -4.17 -8.91
N VAL A 17 -7.14 -3.69 -9.20
CA VAL A 17 -5.96 -3.99 -8.39
C VAL A 17 -5.68 -2.80 -7.50
N VAL A 18 -5.55 -3.04 -6.19
CA VAL A 18 -5.38 -1.98 -5.21
C VAL A 18 -4.08 -2.18 -4.47
N LEU A 19 -3.24 -1.15 -4.46
CA LEU A 19 -1.96 -1.17 -3.78
C LEU A 19 -2.14 -0.91 -2.30
N MET A 20 -1.55 -1.75 -1.47
CA MET A 20 -1.52 -1.58 -0.02
C MET A 20 -0.06 -1.54 0.44
N SER A 21 0.33 -0.50 1.16
CA SER A 21 1.65 -0.46 1.76
C SER A 21 1.68 -1.30 3.02
N MET A 22 2.75 -2.08 3.19
CA MET A 22 2.87 -3.00 4.30
C MET A 22 3.50 -2.32 5.51
N GLY A 23 3.26 -2.87 6.69
CA GLY A 23 3.91 -2.42 7.91
C GLY A 23 5.10 -3.29 8.26
N ALA A 24 5.95 -2.78 9.15
CA ALA A 24 7.12 -3.51 9.62
C ALA A 24 6.83 -4.13 10.98
N GLN A 25 7.39 -5.30 11.20
CA GLN A 25 7.28 -5.98 12.48
C GLN A 25 8.53 -6.81 12.71
N GLU A 26 9.05 -6.77 13.95
CA GLU A 26 10.17 -7.61 14.31
C GLU A 26 9.68 -8.79 15.13
N ARG A 27 10.19 -9.99 14.83
CA ARG A 27 9.92 -11.20 15.60
C ARG A 27 11.17 -12.05 15.69
N LYS A 28 11.59 -12.37 16.90
CA LYS A 28 12.71 -13.27 17.13
C LYS A 28 13.96 -12.87 16.36
N GLY A 29 14.23 -11.55 16.31
CA GLY A 29 15.40 -11.03 15.64
C GLY A 29 15.30 -10.91 14.14
N HIS A 30 14.13 -11.18 13.55
CA HIS A 30 13.91 -11.02 12.12
C HIS A 30 12.96 -9.89 11.84
N ASP A 31 13.22 -9.13 10.78
CA ASP A 31 12.34 -8.08 10.33
C ASP A 31 11.36 -8.62 9.30
N TYR A 32 10.08 -8.28 9.46
CA TYR A 32 9.02 -8.73 8.60
C TYR A 32 8.27 -7.55 8.02
N GLN A 33 7.83 -7.70 6.79
CA GLN A 33 6.81 -6.82 6.23
C GLN A 33 5.48 -7.55 6.36
N VAL A 34 4.48 -6.89 6.95
CA VAL A 34 3.22 -7.55 7.30
C VAL A 34 2.03 -6.70 6.91
N MET A 35 0.91 -7.38 6.69
CA MET A 35 -0.38 -6.74 6.49
C MET A 35 -1.43 -7.55 7.24
N THR A 36 -2.22 -6.86 8.06
CA THR A 36 -3.24 -7.50 8.87
C THR A 36 -4.43 -7.93 8.00
N ASN A 37 -4.89 -9.15 8.20
CA ASN A 37 -6.02 -9.70 7.45
C ASN A 37 -7.28 -8.84 7.56
N LYS A 38 -7.48 -8.16 8.70
CA LYS A 38 -8.68 -7.35 8.88
C LYS A 38 -8.80 -6.22 7.87
N TYR A 39 -7.70 -5.82 7.23
CA TYR A 39 -7.72 -4.81 6.19
C TYR A 39 -7.82 -5.44 4.80
N ILE A 40 -7.18 -6.60 4.61
CA ILE A 40 -7.21 -7.29 3.32
C ILE A 40 -8.60 -7.85 3.05
N ARG A 41 -9.22 -8.44 4.07
CA ARG A 41 -10.47 -9.17 3.90
C ARG A 41 -11.61 -8.32 3.32
N PRO A 42 -11.89 -7.12 3.85
CA PRO A 42 -12.96 -6.30 3.26
C PRO A 42 -12.66 -5.90 1.81
N LEU A 43 -11.39 -5.65 1.49
CA LEU A 43 -11.01 -5.27 0.14
C LEU A 43 -11.33 -6.40 -0.84
N VAL A 44 -11.06 -7.63 -0.45
CA VAL A 44 -11.28 -8.79 -1.30
C VAL A 44 -12.75 -9.23 -1.29
N GLU A 45 -13.32 -9.40 -0.10
CA GLU A 45 -14.63 -10.06 0.05
C GLU A 45 -15.80 -9.12 -0.17
N ILE A 46 -15.64 -7.84 0.13
CA ILE A 46 -16.73 -6.88 -0.02
C ILE A 46 -16.56 -6.06 -1.29
N SER A 47 -15.37 -5.50 -1.50
CA SER A 47 -15.12 -4.61 -2.64
C SER A 47 -14.75 -5.35 -3.91
N GLY A 48 -14.41 -6.63 -3.83
CA GLY A 48 -14.07 -7.42 -5.01
C GLY A 48 -12.77 -7.01 -5.68
N CYS A 49 -11.84 -6.47 -4.94
CA CYS A 49 -10.56 -6.01 -5.48
C CYS A 49 -9.47 -7.06 -5.28
N VAL A 50 -8.41 -6.92 -6.05
CA VAL A 50 -7.20 -7.75 -5.91
C VAL A 50 -6.15 -6.93 -5.16
N PRO A 51 -5.68 -7.38 -3.98
CA PRO A 51 -4.67 -6.64 -3.25
C PRO A 51 -3.28 -6.87 -3.83
N LEU A 52 -2.51 -5.80 -3.95
CA LEU A 52 -1.09 -5.86 -4.26
C LEU A 52 -0.36 -5.26 -3.08
N LEU A 53 0.39 -6.08 -2.35
CA LEU A 53 1.05 -5.65 -1.12
C LEU A 53 2.47 -5.20 -1.44
N ALA A 54 2.80 -3.96 -1.09
CA ALA A 54 4.10 -3.38 -1.37
C ALA A 54 4.91 -3.27 -0.08
N PRO A 55 6.12 -3.85 -0.04
CA PRO A 55 7.01 -3.63 1.10
C PRO A 55 7.48 -2.19 1.13
N THR A 56 7.67 -1.66 2.33
CA THR A 56 7.99 -0.25 2.51
C THR A 56 9.44 0.00 2.91
N CYS A 57 10.25 -1.05 3.06
CA CYS A 57 11.60 -0.92 3.57
C CYS A 57 12.68 -0.80 2.48
N PHE A 58 12.30 -0.75 1.22
CA PHE A 58 13.25 -0.75 0.10
C PHE A 58 13.25 0.57 -0.68
N GLY A 59 12.73 1.64 -0.08
CA GLY A 59 12.75 2.96 -0.71
C GLY A 59 11.59 3.18 -1.66
N THR A 60 11.69 4.25 -2.43
CA THR A 60 10.59 4.75 -3.26
C THR A 60 10.91 4.76 -4.75
N ASP A 61 11.99 4.13 -5.16
CA ASP A 61 12.42 4.17 -6.56
C ASP A 61 11.42 3.52 -7.50
N ASP A 62 10.63 2.57 -7.00
CA ASP A 62 9.70 1.80 -7.83
C ASP A 62 8.25 2.29 -7.75
N LEU A 63 7.99 3.45 -7.13
CA LEU A 63 6.63 3.94 -6.95
C LEU A 63 5.89 4.09 -8.28
N GLU A 64 6.56 4.64 -9.30
CA GLU A 64 5.91 4.82 -10.59
C GLU A 64 5.52 3.48 -11.21
N GLN A 65 6.35 2.48 -11.05
CA GLN A 65 6.05 1.16 -11.57
C GLN A 65 4.87 0.53 -10.82
N TYR A 66 4.86 0.63 -9.49
CA TYR A 66 3.71 0.17 -8.72
C TYR A 66 2.42 0.85 -9.19
N LEU A 67 2.47 2.18 -9.33
CA LEU A 67 1.26 2.94 -9.68
C LEU A 67 0.79 2.64 -11.10
N SER A 68 1.68 2.22 -11.97
CA SER A 68 1.30 1.82 -13.33
C SER A 68 0.54 0.50 -13.37
N MET A 69 0.62 -0.29 -12.31
CA MET A 69 0.02 -1.63 -12.25
C MET A 69 -1.29 -1.67 -11.47
N VAL A 70 -1.69 -0.57 -10.84
CA VAL A 70 -2.83 -0.59 -9.93
C VAL A 70 -3.91 0.38 -10.37
N ASP A 71 -5.11 0.14 -9.87
CA ASP A 71 -6.27 0.98 -10.13
C ASP A 71 -6.60 1.88 -8.94
N GLY A 72 -5.98 1.66 -7.81
CA GLY A 72 -6.20 2.45 -6.62
C GLY A 72 -5.19 2.16 -5.54
N VAL A 73 -5.25 2.95 -4.47
CA VAL A 73 -4.34 2.82 -3.32
C VAL A 73 -5.16 2.79 -2.05
N TYR A 74 -4.80 1.90 -1.14
CA TYR A 74 -5.48 1.75 0.14
C TYR A 74 -4.44 1.80 1.25
N LEU A 75 -4.46 2.87 2.04
CA LEU A 75 -3.58 3.03 3.18
C LEU A 75 -4.33 2.62 4.44
N THR A 76 -3.70 1.77 5.24
CA THR A 76 -4.36 1.20 6.40
C THR A 76 -3.83 1.81 7.69
N GLY A 77 -4.56 1.59 8.78
CA GLY A 77 -4.07 1.93 10.10
C GLY A 77 -2.89 1.06 10.51
N ALA A 78 -2.09 1.58 11.42
CA ALA A 78 -0.93 0.87 11.93
C ALA A 78 -0.75 1.20 13.41
N GLY A 79 0.17 0.49 14.06
CA GLY A 79 0.53 0.78 15.44
C GLY A 79 1.36 2.05 15.59
N SER A 80 1.84 2.62 14.49
CA SER A 80 2.61 3.84 14.47
C SER A 80 1.82 4.97 13.83
N ASN A 81 2.22 6.19 14.16
CA ASN A 81 1.70 7.39 13.50
C ASN A 81 2.70 7.84 12.43
N ILE A 82 2.22 8.57 11.44
CA ILE A 82 3.13 9.25 10.52
C ILE A 82 3.94 10.25 11.34
N ASP A 83 5.25 10.25 11.14
CA ASP A 83 6.15 11.12 11.87
C ASP A 83 5.75 12.58 11.63
N PRO A 84 5.36 13.31 12.69
CA PRO A 84 4.90 14.68 12.52
C PRO A 84 5.94 15.62 11.92
N THR A 85 7.22 15.31 12.08
CA THR A 85 8.28 16.17 11.52
C THR A 85 8.27 16.17 9.99
N LEU A 86 7.68 15.16 9.37
CA LEU A 86 7.62 15.09 7.92
C LEU A 86 6.62 16.09 7.32
N TYR A 87 5.71 16.64 8.13
CA TYR A 87 4.83 17.71 7.66
C TYR A 87 4.94 18.98 8.52
N GLY A 88 6.10 19.16 9.14
CA GLY A 88 6.44 20.42 9.82
C GLY A 88 5.89 20.55 11.23
N GLN A 89 5.44 19.47 11.82
CA GLN A 89 4.92 19.48 13.19
C GLN A 89 5.93 18.92 14.16
N GLU A 90 5.78 19.31 15.44
CA GLU A 90 6.60 18.74 16.48
C GLU A 90 6.11 17.35 16.82
N ASN A 91 7.03 16.42 17.04
CA ASN A 91 6.67 15.06 17.41
C ASN A 91 6.36 15.03 18.91
N LEU A 92 5.07 15.01 19.24
CA LEU A 92 4.59 15.03 20.61
C LEU A 92 4.52 13.66 21.26
N THR A 93 4.74 12.59 20.49
CA THR A 93 4.69 11.23 20.99
C THR A 93 5.91 10.42 20.52
N PRO A 94 7.13 10.89 20.86
CA PRO A 94 8.33 10.26 20.32
C PRO A 94 8.52 8.82 20.81
N SER A 95 7.92 8.46 21.94
CA SER A 95 8.02 7.10 22.46
C SER A 95 7.08 6.12 21.76
N LYS A 96 6.12 6.61 21.01
CA LYS A 96 5.26 5.72 20.24
C LYS A 96 6.00 5.17 19.04
N ALA A 97 5.63 3.97 18.64
CA ALA A 97 6.27 3.35 17.50
C ALA A 97 6.08 4.22 16.25
N GLN A 98 7.20 4.58 15.66
CA GLN A 98 7.24 5.29 14.38
C GLN A 98 7.81 4.32 13.38
N GLU A 99 7.08 4.05 12.30
CA GLU A 99 7.61 3.25 11.21
C GLU A 99 8.15 4.20 10.17
N GLN A 100 9.40 4.60 10.37
CA GLN A 100 10.02 5.60 9.50
C GLN A 100 10.03 5.15 8.05
N ASP A 101 10.31 3.87 7.81
CA ASP A 101 10.31 3.34 6.45
C ASP A 101 8.93 3.47 5.82
N ARG A 102 7.88 3.17 6.57
CA ARG A 102 6.52 3.27 6.08
C ARG A 102 6.13 4.71 5.82
N ASP A 103 6.49 5.63 6.73
CA ASP A 103 6.22 7.05 6.53
C ASP A 103 6.93 7.56 5.28
N ASN A 104 8.20 7.19 5.11
CA ASN A 104 8.99 7.60 3.95
C ASN A 104 8.46 7.02 2.65
N PHE A 105 7.74 5.93 2.71
CA PHE A 105 7.10 5.32 1.54
C PHE A 105 5.73 5.92 1.28
N ASP A 106 4.91 6.04 2.32
CA ASP A 106 3.50 6.41 2.18
C ASP A 106 3.30 7.86 1.75
N LEU A 107 4.10 8.80 2.26
CA LEU A 107 3.94 10.20 1.89
C LEU A 107 4.22 10.42 0.39
N PRO A 108 5.35 9.96 -0.16
CA PRO A 108 5.55 10.04 -1.60
C PRO A 108 4.51 9.28 -2.40
N LEU A 109 4.03 8.14 -1.87
CA LEU A 109 2.99 7.36 -2.53
C LEU A 109 1.69 8.16 -2.65
N ILE A 110 1.27 8.82 -1.56
CA ILE A 110 0.08 9.65 -1.57
C ILE A 110 0.19 10.75 -2.62
N HIS A 111 1.32 11.47 -2.64
CA HIS A 111 1.54 12.53 -3.61
C HIS A 111 1.48 12.01 -5.04
N ALA A 112 2.15 10.91 -5.30
CA ALA A 112 2.18 10.35 -6.65
C ALA A 112 0.81 9.84 -7.09
N ALA A 113 0.06 9.22 -6.18
CA ALA A 113 -1.29 8.74 -6.49
C ALA A 113 -2.23 9.90 -6.79
N LEU A 114 -2.16 10.97 -6.00
CA LEU A 114 -2.97 12.16 -6.24
C LEU A 114 -2.63 12.80 -7.58
N ALA A 115 -1.35 12.86 -7.92
CA ALA A 115 -0.92 13.43 -9.19
C ALA A 115 -1.45 12.62 -10.38
N LYS A 116 -1.65 11.32 -10.21
CA LYS A 116 -2.20 10.47 -11.26
C LYS A 116 -3.72 10.40 -11.22
N GLY A 117 -4.36 11.00 -10.22
CA GLY A 117 -5.80 10.93 -10.07
C GLY A 117 -6.32 9.57 -9.64
N LEU A 118 -5.50 8.76 -8.98
CA LEU A 118 -5.93 7.46 -8.47
C LEU A 118 -6.73 7.61 -7.18
N PRO A 119 -7.81 6.82 -7.04
CA PRO A 119 -8.53 6.76 -5.78
C PRO A 119 -7.68 6.22 -4.64
#